data_bd10c079a9b5feb1f57be05eee3dbabf
#
_entry.id   bd10c079a9b5feb1f57be05eee3dbabf
#
_cell.length_a   1.000
_cell.length_b   1.000
_cell.length_c   1.000
_cell.angle_alpha   90.00
_cell.angle_beta   90.00
_cell.angle_gamma   90.00
#
_symmetry.space_group_name_H-M   'P 1'
#
loop_
_entity.id
_entity.type
_entity.pdbx_description
1 polymer ?
#
loop_
_entity_poly.entity_id
_entity_poly.type
_entity_poly.pdbx_seq_one_letter_code
_entity_poly.pdbx_strand_id
1 'polypeptide(L)'
;MIREVLVEPQHIVWLPWIVNYFFFVGVAATAVFTAVLFAKKAQKPTACEQSAVLVAFIGSIVAPVALTADLHQPSRILHFYTDFAWWSPMAWGAIILPLFSVAVAGYFVLTLAHNTQPNLPKWLVWLNLPLLRSQGLLWAFRLFSLLTAVGIIGYTVLETYQTGTRALWHSAWLLPIMLFSAWAVALGLTRFLVRSDERSVSLQILLILTALSVAGLAFSSETAQRDFALLFNGSITAYLTGICWIIALVCSFSSKNHRLQWLGVLALIGFGWWLRWVLVIQTQTIAKTNVLQNPYHFDWLAVDGGLGIVSIFGLAVLVTVGVGQIISLTTQQEK
;
A
#
# COMPACT_ATOMS: atom_id res chain seq x y z
N MET A 1 9.30 36.17 -30.37
CA MET A 1 9.25 36.80 -29.02
C MET A 1 8.35 35.89 -28.17
N ILE A 2 8.95 35.07 -27.28
CA ILE A 2 8.18 34.23 -26.37
C ILE A 2 7.65 35.14 -25.28
N ARG A 3 6.35 35.33 -25.21
CA ARG A 3 5.71 36.07 -24.11
C ARG A 3 5.52 35.05 -22.98
N GLU A 4 6.26 35.22 -21.92
CA GLU A 4 5.96 34.52 -20.66
C GLU A 4 4.66 35.09 -20.10
N VAL A 5 3.64 34.25 -20.04
CA VAL A 5 2.41 34.59 -19.33
C VAL A 5 2.60 34.16 -17.89
N LEU A 6 2.64 35.12 -16.97
CA LEU A 6 2.63 34.84 -15.53
C LEU A 6 1.28 34.20 -15.16
N VAL A 7 1.29 32.91 -14.99
CA VAL A 7 0.13 32.16 -14.47
C VAL A 7 0.29 32.04 -12.97
N GLU A 8 -0.77 32.34 -12.22
CA GLU A 8 -0.78 32.18 -10.77
C GLU A 8 -0.48 30.71 -10.38
N PRO A 9 0.27 30.48 -9.29
CA PRO A 9 0.52 29.13 -8.79
C PRO A 9 -0.80 28.41 -8.51
N GLN A 10 -0.93 27.20 -9.02
CA GLN A 10 -2.12 26.37 -8.81
C GLN A 10 -1.98 25.55 -7.52
N HIS A 11 -3.09 25.41 -6.79
CA HIS A 11 -3.13 24.47 -5.67
C HIS A 11 -2.91 23.03 -6.13
N ILE A 12 -2.29 22.22 -5.29
CA ILE A 12 -2.16 20.79 -5.54
C ILE A 12 -3.55 20.13 -5.46
N VAL A 13 -3.77 19.12 -6.29
CA VAL A 13 -5.08 18.44 -6.39
C VAL A 13 -5.13 17.22 -5.49
N TRP A 14 -4.08 16.40 -5.48
CA TRP A 14 -4.00 15.22 -4.65
C TRP A 14 -3.44 15.57 -3.27
N LEU A 15 -4.25 15.29 -2.26
CA LEU A 15 -3.97 15.61 -0.86
C LEU A 15 -3.40 14.38 -0.11
N PRO A 16 -3.00 14.50 1.16
CA PRO A 16 -2.47 13.38 1.97
C PRO A 16 -3.34 12.13 2.01
N TRP A 17 -4.64 12.23 1.77
CA TRP A 17 -5.54 11.08 1.64
C TRP A 17 -5.10 10.11 0.55
N ILE A 18 -4.68 10.63 -0.61
CA ILE A 18 -4.19 9.81 -1.73
C ILE A 18 -2.85 9.15 -1.37
N VAL A 19 -1.98 9.80 -0.59
CA VAL A 19 -0.75 9.18 -0.09
C VAL A 19 -1.08 7.95 0.77
N ASN A 20 -2.04 8.10 1.70
CA ASN A 20 -2.52 7.01 2.52
C ASN A 20 -3.13 5.89 1.66
N TYR A 21 -3.96 6.24 0.69
CA TYR A 21 -4.54 5.28 -0.25
C TYR A 21 -3.45 4.47 -0.98
N PHE A 22 -2.51 5.13 -1.67
CA PHE A 22 -1.43 4.44 -2.39
C PHE A 22 -0.54 3.61 -1.47
N PHE A 23 -0.37 4.04 -0.22
CA PHE A 23 0.37 3.25 0.76
C PHE A 23 -0.37 1.97 1.12
N PHE A 24 -1.61 2.08 1.62
CA PHE A 24 -2.36 0.92 2.11
C PHE A 24 -2.76 -0.04 0.99
N VAL A 25 -3.18 0.44 -0.17
CA VAL A 25 -3.55 -0.41 -1.31
C VAL A 25 -2.34 -1.15 -1.88
N GLY A 26 -1.19 -0.48 -1.98
CA GLY A 26 0.05 -1.10 -2.44
C GLY A 26 0.53 -2.18 -1.49
N VAL A 27 0.54 -1.89 -0.18
CA VAL A 27 0.89 -2.88 0.86
C VAL A 27 -0.09 -4.06 0.85
N ALA A 28 -1.39 -3.80 0.74
CA ALA A 28 -2.40 -4.87 0.68
C ALA A 28 -2.20 -5.80 -0.53
N ALA A 29 -2.02 -5.22 -1.72
CA ALA A 29 -1.83 -5.99 -2.95
C ALA A 29 -0.53 -6.84 -2.90
N THR A 30 0.57 -6.26 -2.43
CA THR A 30 1.85 -6.99 -2.33
C THR A 30 1.89 -7.98 -1.15
N ALA A 31 1.07 -7.77 -0.13
CA ALA A 31 0.83 -8.78 0.90
C ALA A 31 0.11 -10.02 0.34
N VAL A 32 -0.80 -9.86 -0.62
CA VAL A 32 -1.39 -11.00 -1.35
C VAL A 32 -0.32 -11.77 -2.11
N PHE A 33 0.63 -11.09 -2.79
CA PHE A 33 1.76 -11.78 -3.44
C PHE A 33 2.58 -12.58 -2.44
N THR A 34 2.89 -11.98 -1.29
CA THR A 34 3.59 -12.64 -0.19
C THR A 34 2.81 -13.87 0.30
N ALA A 35 1.50 -13.74 0.51
CA ALA A 35 0.64 -14.84 0.97
C ALA A 35 0.65 -16.03 -0.01
N VAL A 36 0.50 -15.75 -1.31
CA VAL A 36 0.48 -16.79 -2.35
C VAL A 36 1.85 -17.46 -2.49
N LEU A 37 2.96 -16.72 -2.34
CA LEU A 37 4.31 -17.30 -2.35
C LEU A 37 4.56 -18.27 -1.19
N PHE A 38 3.96 -18.02 -0.02
CA PHE A 38 4.06 -18.91 1.14
C PHE A 38 2.97 -19.99 1.17
N ALA A 39 2.03 -19.95 0.24
CA ALA A 39 0.97 -20.95 0.13
C ALA A 39 1.52 -22.32 -0.30
N LYS A 40 1.17 -23.37 0.42
CA LYS A 40 1.54 -24.75 0.08
C LYS A 40 0.34 -25.50 -0.51
N LYS A 41 0.61 -26.31 -1.54
CA LYS A 41 -0.43 -27.13 -2.18
C LYS A 41 -0.90 -28.24 -1.21
N ALA A 42 -2.22 -28.40 -1.09
CA ALA A 42 -2.87 -29.44 -0.28
C ALA A 42 -2.52 -29.42 1.23
N GLN A 43 -2.04 -28.29 1.76
CA GLN A 43 -1.76 -28.11 3.19
C GLN A 43 -2.59 -26.96 3.77
N LYS A 44 -2.72 -26.95 5.10
CA LYS A 44 -3.29 -25.80 5.82
C LYS A 44 -2.46 -24.54 5.56
N PRO A 45 -3.09 -23.35 5.58
CA PRO A 45 -2.36 -22.09 5.45
C PRO A 45 -1.24 -21.97 6.47
N THR A 46 -0.04 -21.59 6.02
CA THR A 46 1.12 -21.41 6.89
C THR A 46 0.97 -20.15 7.75
N ALA A 47 1.72 -20.03 8.85
CA ALA A 47 1.71 -18.81 9.66
C ALA A 47 2.11 -17.57 8.85
N CYS A 48 3.06 -17.70 7.93
CA CYS A 48 3.46 -16.63 7.02
C CYS A 48 2.31 -16.24 6.07
N GLU A 49 1.61 -17.23 5.50
CA GLU A 49 0.45 -16.99 4.64
C GLU A 49 -0.65 -16.25 5.41
N GLN A 50 -1.02 -16.73 6.60
CA GLN A 50 -2.04 -16.09 7.46
C GLN A 50 -1.69 -14.64 7.80
N SER A 51 -0.44 -14.40 8.21
CA SER A 51 0.02 -13.06 8.56
C SER A 51 0.02 -12.12 7.34
N ALA A 52 0.41 -12.61 6.17
CA ALA A 52 0.36 -11.85 4.94
C ALA A 52 -1.09 -11.53 4.52
N VAL A 53 -2.00 -12.51 4.61
CA VAL A 53 -3.43 -12.30 4.36
C VAL A 53 -4.04 -11.32 5.35
N LEU A 54 -3.63 -11.34 6.62
CA LEU A 54 -4.06 -10.35 7.61
C LEU A 54 -3.63 -8.94 7.22
N VAL A 55 -2.37 -8.75 6.81
CA VAL A 55 -1.87 -7.44 6.32
C VAL A 55 -2.67 -6.99 5.09
N ALA A 56 -2.92 -7.90 4.14
CA ALA A 56 -3.74 -7.63 2.96
C ALA A 56 -5.17 -7.21 3.34
N PHE A 57 -5.79 -7.92 4.28
CA PHE A 57 -7.16 -7.66 4.73
C PHE A 57 -7.30 -6.28 5.39
N ILE A 58 -6.39 -5.93 6.29
CA ILE A 58 -6.38 -4.60 6.94
C ILE A 58 -6.26 -3.51 5.87
N GLY A 59 -5.30 -3.62 4.97
CA GLY A 59 -5.08 -2.62 3.93
C GLY A 59 -6.24 -2.53 2.92
N SER A 60 -6.92 -3.66 2.62
CA SER A 60 -8.09 -3.69 1.72
C SER A 60 -9.34 -3.02 2.31
N ILE A 61 -9.41 -2.84 3.64
CA ILE A 61 -10.45 -2.05 4.31
C ILE A 61 -10.05 -0.58 4.38
N VAL A 62 -8.79 -0.30 4.75
CA VAL A 62 -8.32 1.06 5.01
C VAL A 62 -8.16 1.88 3.73
N ALA A 63 -7.66 1.25 2.65
CA ALA A 63 -7.40 1.94 1.40
C ALA A 63 -8.66 2.54 0.75
N PRO A 64 -9.78 1.82 0.60
CA PRO A 64 -11.01 2.42 0.06
C PRO A 64 -11.54 3.60 0.91
N VAL A 65 -11.38 3.55 2.23
CA VAL A 65 -11.77 4.65 3.11
C VAL A 65 -10.90 5.88 2.84
N ALA A 66 -9.58 5.71 2.72
CA ALA A 66 -8.68 6.82 2.38
C ALA A 66 -9.02 7.42 1.01
N LEU A 67 -9.33 6.58 -0.01
CA LEU A 67 -9.72 7.05 -1.33
C LEU A 67 -11.04 7.82 -1.31
N THR A 68 -12.04 7.31 -0.58
CA THR A 68 -13.35 7.99 -0.48
C THR A 68 -13.27 9.31 0.26
N ALA A 69 -12.34 9.44 1.22
CA ALA A 69 -12.10 10.68 1.95
C ALA A 69 -11.48 11.78 1.07
N ASP A 70 -10.74 11.41 0.02
CA ASP A 70 -10.17 12.36 -0.95
C ASP A 70 -11.20 12.85 -2.01
N LEU A 71 -12.34 12.19 -2.12
CA LEU A 71 -13.36 12.58 -3.10
C LEU A 71 -13.97 13.94 -2.75
N HIS A 72 -13.75 14.92 -3.61
CA HIS A 72 -14.35 16.26 -3.46
C HIS A 72 -15.89 16.23 -3.51
N GLN A 73 -16.46 15.21 -4.16
CA GLN A 73 -17.90 15.01 -4.31
C GLN A 73 -18.31 13.56 -4.06
N PRO A 74 -18.26 13.07 -2.80
CA PRO A 74 -18.51 11.65 -2.47
C PRO A 74 -19.90 11.17 -2.87
N SER A 75 -20.90 12.06 -2.92
CA SER A 75 -22.26 11.73 -3.37
C SER A 75 -22.34 11.28 -4.83
N ARG A 76 -21.32 11.60 -5.66
CA ARG A 76 -21.26 11.22 -7.08
C ARG A 76 -20.49 9.92 -7.34
N ILE A 77 -20.10 9.19 -6.30
CA ILE A 77 -19.33 7.94 -6.45
C ILE A 77 -20.05 6.92 -7.36
N LEU A 78 -21.38 6.92 -7.36
CA LEU A 78 -22.17 6.01 -8.19
C LEU A 78 -22.08 6.32 -9.70
N HIS A 79 -21.66 7.54 -10.09
CA HIS A 79 -21.49 7.89 -11.50
C HIS A 79 -20.35 7.08 -12.16
N PHE A 80 -19.37 6.56 -11.40
CA PHE A 80 -18.39 5.64 -11.94
C PHE A 80 -19.01 4.37 -12.53
N TYR A 81 -20.18 3.97 -12.07
CA TYR A 81 -20.88 2.76 -12.51
C TYR A 81 -21.98 3.06 -13.54
N THR A 82 -22.62 4.22 -13.46
CA THR A 82 -23.68 4.63 -14.39
C THR A 82 -23.13 5.18 -15.71
N ASP A 83 -22.01 5.90 -15.62
CA ASP A 83 -21.36 6.57 -16.76
C ASP A 83 -19.94 6.01 -16.97
N PHE A 84 -19.85 4.69 -17.17
CA PHE A 84 -18.57 3.99 -17.23
C PHE A 84 -17.73 4.37 -18.43
N ALA A 85 -16.61 5.04 -18.18
CA ALA A 85 -15.64 5.47 -19.20
C ALA A 85 -14.55 4.40 -19.37
N TRP A 86 -14.72 3.45 -20.28
CA TRP A 86 -13.84 2.30 -20.47
C TRP A 86 -12.37 2.66 -20.80
N TRP A 87 -12.11 3.87 -21.29
CA TRP A 87 -10.77 4.40 -21.57
C TRP A 87 -10.09 5.02 -20.35
N SER A 88 -10.82 5.23 -19.26
CA SER A 88 -10.31 5.85 -18.04
C SER A 88 -9.81 4.79 -17.03
N PRO A 89 -8.55 4.81 -16.58
CA PRO A 89 -8.10 3.94 -15.51
C PRO A 89 -8.90 4.09 -14.22
N MET A 90 -9.36 5.31 -13.90
CA MET A 90 -10.16 5.57 -12.71
C MET A 90 -11.50 4.80 -12.73
N ALA A 91 -12.14 4.65 -13.91
CA ALA A 91 -13.34 3.84 -14.04
C ALA A 91 -13.06 2.34 -13.77
N TRP A 92 -11.94 1.81 -14.26
CA TRP A 92 -11.50 0.46 -13.93
C TRP A 92 -11.16 0.29 -12.46
N GLY A 93 -10.56 1.32 -11.83
CA GLY A 93 -10.29 1.34 -10.39
C GLY A 93 -11.55 1.17 -9.55
N ALA A 94 -12.64 1.81 -9.95
CA ALA A 94 -13.93 1.69 -9.30
C ALA A 94 -14.51 0.26 -9.30
N ILE A 95 -14.12 -0.58 -10.28
CA ILE A 95 -14.50 -2.00 -10.34
C ILE A 95 -13.47 -2.87 -9.60
N ILE A 96 -12.17 -2.68 -9.90
CA ILE A 96 -11.11 -3.56 -9.41
C ILE A 96 -10.95 -3.44 -7.89
N LEU A 97 -11.08 -2.24 -7.32
CA LEU A 97 -10.88 -2.03 -5.88
C LEU A 97 -11.92 -2.76 -5.01
N PRO A 98 -13.24 -2.69 -5.27
CA PRO A 98 -14.22 -3.50 -4.55
C PRO A 98 -14.02 -5.01 -4.76
N LEU A 99 -13.72 -5.45 -5.99
CA LEU A 99 -13.44 -6.85 -6.27
C LEU A 99 -12.21 -7.36 -5.50
N PHE A 100 -11.16 -6.56 -5.42
CA PHE A 100 -9.97 -6.85 -4.62
C PHE A 100 -10.32 -6.98 -3.13
N SER A 101 -11.10 -6.04 -2.58
CA SER A 101 -11.51 -6.08 -1.17
C SER A 101 -12.34 -7.32 -0.85
N VAL A 102 -13.28 -7.71 -1.74
CA VAL A 102 -14.09 -8.93 -1.59
C VAL A 102 -13.21 -10.19 -1.71
N ALA A 103 -12.29 -10.23 -2.67
CA ALA A 103 -11.39 -11.35 -2.87
C ALA A 103 -10.51 -11.58 -1.63
N VAL A 104 -9.90 -10.51 -1.11
CA VAL A 104 -9.04 -10.57 0.09
C VAL A 104 -9.84 -10.92 1.34
N ALA A 105 -11.05 -10.38 1.51
CA ALA A 105 -11.92 -10.72 2.61
C ALA A 105 -12.30 -12.22 2.60
N GLY A 106 -12.66 -12.75 1.42
CA GLY A 106 -12.92 -14.17 1.25
C GLY A 106 -11.68 -15.03 1.56
N TYR A 107 -10.51 -14.63 1.05
CA TYR A 107 -9.26 -15.34 1.34
C TYR A 107 -8.95 -15.33 2.85
N PHE A 108 -9.15 -14.19 3.53
CA PHE A 108 -8.97 -14.08 4.98
C PHE A 108 -9.91 -15.00 5.75
N VAL A 109 -11.20 -15.00 5.43
CA VAL A 109 -12.20 -15.90 6.06
C VAL A 109 -11.84 -17.35 5.86
N LEU A 110 -11.41 -17.74 4.66
CA LEU A 110 -11.02 -19.12 4.37
C LEU A 110 -9.75 -19.55 5.11
N THR A 111 -8.75 -18.66 5.22
CA THR A 111 -7.55 -18.95 6.02
C THR A 111 -7.88 -19.09 7.50
N LEU A 112 -8.79 -18.28 8.03
CA LEU A 112 -9.32 -18.42 9.39
C LEU A 112 -10.01 -19.79 9.55
N ALA A 113 -10.96 -20.14 8.68
CA ALA A 113 -11.74 -21.38 8.77
C ALA A 113 -10.85 -22.64 8.75
N HIS A 114 -9.76 -22.64 7.97
CA HIS A 114 -8.81 -23.76 7.91
C HIS A 114 -7.98 -23.95 9.18
N ASN A 115 -7.82 -22.90 9.99
CA ASN A 115 -7.00 -22.89 11.20
C ASN A 115 -7.80 -22.78 12.50
N THR A 116 -9.14 -22.77 12.37
CA THR A 116 -10.06 -22.64 13.49
C THR A 116 -10.21 -23.96 14.25
N GLN A 117 -10.28 -23.85 15.58
CA GLN A 117 -10.58 -24.97 16.49
C GLN A 117 -12.07 -25.31 16.49
N PRO A 118 -12.46 -26.54 16.90
CA PRO A 118 -13.87 -26.95 16.92
C PRO A 118 -14.75 -26.17 17.91
N ASN A 119 -14.15 -25.69 19.01
CA ASN A 119 -14.88 -25.00 20.09
C ASN A 119 -14.86 -23.48 19.88
N LEU A 120 -15.80 -22.98 19.08
CA LEU A 120 -15.96 -21.56 18.79
C LEU A 120 -17.09 -20.90 19.57
N PRO A 121 -16.99 -19.59 19.84
CA PRO A 121 -18.14 -18.79 20.26
C PRO A 121 -19.30 -18.93 19.26
N LYS A 122 -20.55 -18.90 19.76
CA LYS A 122 -21.76 -19.14 18.94
C LYS A 122 -21.82 -18.30 17.65
N TRP A 123 -21.36 -17.07 17.68
CA TRP A 123 -21.35 -16.15 16.53
C TRP A 123 -20.26 -16.47 15.48
N LEU A 124 -19.27 -17.33 15.80
CA LEU A 124 -18.21 -17.77 14.89
C LEU A 124 -18.37 -19.23 14.42
N VAL A 125 -19.40 -19.96 14.88
CA VAL A 125 -19.61 -21.37 14.54
C VAL A 125 -19.74 -21.57 13.03
N TRP A 126 -20.20 -20.58 12.27
CA TRP A 126 -20.28 -20.63 10.81
C TRP A 126 -18.93 -20.83 10.13
N LEU A 127 -17.80 -20.51 10.75
CA LEU A 127 -16.45 -20.80 10.25
C LEU A 127 -16.18 -22.32 10.16
N ASN A 128 -16.95 -23.15 10.88
CA ASN A 128 -16.83 -24.61 10.84
C ASN A 128 -17.58 -25.24 9.65
N LEU A 129 -18.25 -24.46 8.79
CA LEU A 129 -18.92 -24.98 7.62
C LEU A 129 -17.94 -25.75 6.71
N PRO A 130 -18.27 -26.97 6.27
CA PRO A 130 -17.38 -27.80 5.43
C PRO A 130 -16.96 -27.10 4.14
N LEU A 131 -17.84 -26.26 3.58
CA LEU A 131 -17.56 -25.46 2.37
C LEU A 131 -16.35 -24.54 2.58
N LEU A 132 -16.26 -23.86 3.73
CA LEU A 132 -15.17 -22.92 4.04
C LEU A 132 -13.83 -23.64 4.27
N ARG A 133 -13.86 -24.95 4.56
CA ARG A 133 -12.67 -25.79 4.71
C ARG A 133 -12.27 -26.51 3.41
N SER A 134 -12.94 -26.20 2.30
CA SER A 134 -12.61 -26.75 0.99
C SER A 134 -11.29 -26.20 0.47
N GLN A 135 -10.36 -27.10 0.14
CA GLN A 135 -9.08 -26.73 -0.48
C GLN A 135 -9.27 -26.09 -1.87
N GLY A 136 -10.27 -26.56 -2.63
CA GLY A 136 -10.60 -26.00 -3.94
C GLY A 136 -11.05 -24.53 -3.84
N LEU A 137 -11.92 -24.22 -2.85
CA LEU A 137 -12.39 -22.87 -2.62
C LEU A 137 -11.23 -21.96 -2.15
N LEU A 138 -10.37 -22.44 -1.26
CA LEU A 138 -9.19 -21.71 -0.81
C LEU A 138 -8.27 -21.35 -1.99
N TRP A 139 -8.01 -22.30 -2.91
CA TRP A 139 -7.20 -22.04 -4.11
C TRP A 139 -7.89 -21.07 -5.07
N ALA A 140 -9.21 -21.15 -5.22
CA ALA A 140 -9.95 -20.19 -6.03
C ALA A 140 -9.80 -18.76 -5.51
N PHE A 141 -9.89 -18.56 -4.18
CA PHE A 141 -9.71 -17.25 -3.58
C PHE A 141 -8.25 -16.77 -3.55
N ARG A 142 -7.26 -17.68 -3.43
CA ARG A 142 -5.84 -17.35 -3.65
C ARG A 142 -5.62 -16.77 -5.03
N LEU A 143 -6.13 -17.45 -6.08
CA LEU A 143 -6.00 -17.00 -7.46
C LEU A 143 -6.79 -15.69 -7.71
N PHE A 144 -8.03 -15.62 -7.22
CA PHE A 144 -8.86 -14.43 -7.38
C PHE A 144 -8.22 -13.20 -6.72
N SER A 145 -7.72 -13.35 -5.48
CA SER A 145 -6.99 -12.28 -4.80
C SER A 145 -5.72 -11.88 -5.54
N LEU A 146 -4.97 -12.85 -6.09
CA LEU A 146 -3.77 -12.59 -6.87
C LEU A 146 -4.08 -11.79 -8.14
N LEU A 147 -5.09 -12.19 -8.90
CA LEU A 147 -5.48 -11.51 -10.13
C LEU A 147 -5.95 -10.08 -9.86
N THR A 148 -6.79 -9.88 -8.83
CA THR A 148 -7.25 -8.54 -8.44
C THR A 148 -6.11 -7.70 -7.86
N ALA A 149 -5.14 -8.28 -7.14
CA ALA A 149 -3.96 -7.57 -6.66
C ALA A 149 -3.06 -7.06 -7.81
N VAL A 150 -2.86 -7.88 -8.85
CA VAL A 150 -2.17 -7.43 -10.08
C VAL A 150 -2.94 -6.30 -10.75
N GLY A 151 -4.26 -6.42 -10.84
CA GLY A 151 -5.13 -5.38 -11.38
C GLY A 151 -5.03 -4.06 -10.61
N ILE A 152 -5.02 -4.12 -9.29
CA ILE A 152 -4.89 -2.92 -8.42
C ILE A 152 -3.55 -2.22 -8.61
N ILE A 153 -2.45 -2.96 -8.66
CA ILE A 153 -1.12 -2.36 -8.88
C ILE A 153 -1.06 -1.74 -10.28
N GLY A 154 -1.55 -2.44 -11.30
CA GLY A 154 -1.63 -1.90 -12.65
C GLY A 154 -2.46 -0.62 -12.72
N TYR A 155 -3.64 -0.63 -12.11
CA TYR A 155 -4.54 0.52 -12.06
C TYR A 155 -3.89 1.73 -11.36
N THR A 156 -3.35 1.56 -10.16
CA THR A 156 -2.75 2.67 -9.39
C THR A 156 -1.56 3.32 -10.10
N VAL A 157 -0.77 2.53 -10.81
CA VAL A 157 0.34 3.04 -11.62
C VAL A 157 -0.17 3.75 -12.88
N LEU A 158 -1.15 3.17 -13.59
CA LEU A 158 -1.72 3.75 -14.80
C LEU A 158 -2.42 5.08 -14.53
N GLU A 159 -3.13 5.20 -13.40
CA GLU A 159 -3.78 6.44 -12.97
C GLU A 159 -2.77 7.58 -12.85
N THR A 160 -1.61 7.30 -12.24
CA THR A 160 -0.53 8.27 -12.11
C THR A 160 0.18 8.52 -13.44
N TYR A 161 0.48 7.45 -14.20
CA TYR A 161 1.20 7.50 -15.47
C TYR A 161 0.48 8.31 -16.56
N GLN A 162 -0.86 8.27 -16.59
CA GLN A 162 -1.64 9.06 -17.56
C GLN A 162 -1.46 10.57 -17.43
N THR A 163 -0.93 11.05 -16.32
CA THR A 163 -0.60 12.46 -16.11
C THR A 163 0.69 12.82 -16.84
N GLY A 164 0.68 12.77 -18.17
CA GLY A 164 1.87 12.97 -19.03
C GLY A 164 2.55 14.34 -18.91
N THR A 165 1.95 15.27 -18.19
CA THR A 165 2.52 16.61 -17.94
C THR A 165 3.58 16.63 -16.83
N ARG A 166 3.79 15.52 -16.10
CA ARG A 166 4.80 15.40 -15.05
C ARG A 166 5.78 14.28 -15.41
N ALA A 167 7.04 14.63 -15.67
CA ALA A 167 8.05 13.69 -16.12
C ALA A 167 8.27 12.53 -15.13
N LEU A 168 8.22 12.81 -13.82
CA LEU A 168 8.38 11.80 -12.78
C LEU A 168 7.21 10.81 -12.71
N TRP A 169 6.01 11.22 -13.09
CA TRP A 169 4.85 10.34 -13.12
C TRP A 169 4.75 9.57 -14.45
N HIS A 170 5.13 10.22 -15.56
CA HIS A 170 5.11 9.61 -16.89
C HIS A 170 6.39 8.81 -17.18
N SER A 171 6.70 7.87 -16.28
CA SER A 171 7.88 7.02 -16.39
C SER A 171 7.55 5.56 -16.09
N ALA A 172 8.09 4.65 -16.88
CA ALA A 172 7.97 3.20 -16.64
C ALA A 172 8.56 2.76 -15.29
N TRP A 173 9.50 3.54 -14.73
CA TRP A 173 10.10 3.27 -13.43
C TRP A 173 9.14 3.43 -12.25
N LEU A 174 8.01 4.08 -12.47
CA LEU A 174 7.00 4.25 -11.42
C LEU A 174 6.44 2.90 -10.94
N LEU A 175 6.21 1.97 -11.88
CA LEU A 175 5.70 0.62 -11.55
C LEU A 175 6.64 -0.13 -10.59
N PRO A 176 7.92 -0.34 -10.89
CA PRO A 176 8.81 -1.05 -9.98
C PRO A 176 9.03 -0.30 -8.65
N ILE A 177 9.04 1.04 -8.63
CA ILE A 177 9.13 1.81 -7.38
C ILE A 177 7.93 1.52 -6.48
N MET A 178 6.72 1.64 -7.01
CA MET A 178 5.48 1.39 -6.26
C MET A 178 5.37 -0.06 -5.80
N LEU A 179 5.73 -1.01 -6.67
CA LEU A 179 5.67 -2.44 -6.41
C LEU A 179 6.67 -2.87 -5.33
N PHE A 180 7.97 -2.61 -5.55
CA PHE A 180 9.01 -3.13 -4.67
C PHE A 180 9.00 -2.46 -3.29
N SER A 181 8.73 -1.15 -3.23
CA SER A 181 8.61 -0.45 -1.94
C SER A 181 7.43 -0.96 -1.10
N ALA A 182 6.26 -1.18 -1.73
CA ALA A 182 5.11 -1.75 -1.05
C ALA A 182 5.36 -3.19 -0.60
N TRP A 183 6.01 -3.98 -1.46
CA TRP A 183 6.32 -5.38 -1.15
C TRP A 183 7.34 -5.51 -0.02
N ALA A 184 8.32 -4.62 0.05
CA ALA A 184 9.24 -4.56 1.19
C ALA A 184 8.49 -4.31 2.51
N VAL A 185 7.53 -3.36 2.52
CA VAL A 185 6.69 -3.09 3.70
C VAL A 185 5.83 -4.31 4.05
N ALA A 186 5.13 -4.89 3.08
CA ALA A 186 4.24 -6.04 3.30
C ALA A 186 5.00 -7.26 3.83
N LEU A 187 6.17 -7.56 3.24
CA LEU A 187 7.02 -8.66 3.68
C LEU A 187 7.58 -8.40 5.09
N GLY A 188 8.02 -7.18 5.37
CA GLY A 188 8.52 -6.79 6.69
C GLY A 188 7.45 -6.93 7.78
N LEU A 189 6.23 -6.46 7.53
CA LEU A 189 5.09 -6.62 8.42
C LEU A 189 4.73 -8.10 8.64
N THR A 190 4.69 -8.89 7.56
CA THR A 190 4.41 -10.33 7.64
C THR A 190 5.42 -11.04 8.53
N ARG A 191 6.71 -10.79 8.32
CA ARG A 191 7.79 -11.40 9.10
C ARG A 191 7.76 -10.99 10.57
N PHE A 192 7.44 -9.73 10.83
CA PHE A 192 7.29 -9.23 12.18
C PHE A 192 6.16 -9.93 12.93
N LEU A 193 5.00 -10.13 12.29
CA LEU A 193 3.85 -10.82 12.88
C LEU A 193 4.14 -12.30 13.18
N VAL A 194 4.90 -12.96 12.32
CA VAL A 194 5.32 -14.37 12.53
C VAL A 194 6.47 -14.49 13.54
N ARG A 195 7.10 -13.37 13.95
CA ARG A 195 8.31 -13.35 14.80
C ARG A 195 9.44 -14.18 14.19
N SER A 196 9.67 -14.03 12.89
CA SER A 196 10.70 -14.77 12.17
C SER A 196 12.10 -14.29 12.58
N ASP A 197 12.92 -15.20 13.10
CA ASP A 197 14.29 -14.92 13.52
C ASP A 197 15.33 -15.08 12.39
N GLU A 198 14.89 -15.44 11.19
CA GLU A 198 15.77 -15.63 10.05
C GLU A 198 16.13 -14.31 9.36
N ARG A 199 17.32 -14.22 8.79
CA ARG A 199 17.69 -13.12 7.89
C ARG A 199 16.76 -13.07 6.69
N SER A 200 16.33 -11.88 6.29
CA SER A 200 15.47 -11.71 5.12
C SER A 200 16.22 -11.21 3.91
N VAL A 201 16.89 -12.11 3.20
CA VAL A 201 17.52 -11.79 1.91
C VAL A 201 16.51 -11.20 0.93
N SER A 202 15.28 -11.74 0.92
CA SER A 202 14.20 -11.22 0.06
C SER A 202 13.85 -9.76 0.38
N LEU A 203 13.81 -9.38 1.67
CA LEU A 203 13.56 -7.99 2.07
C LEU A 203 14.69 -7.06 1.61
N GLN A 204 15.94 -7.49 1.76
CA GLN A 204 17.12 -6.75 1.30
C GLN A 204 17.09 -6.54 -0.21
N ILE A 205 16.77 -7.59 -0.96
CA ILE A 205 16.63 -7.53 -2.42
C ILE A 205 15.55 -6.51 -2.80
N LEU A 206 14.37 -6.54 -2.18
CA LEU A 206 13.28 -5.59 -2.47
C LEU A 206 13.69 -4.14 -2.17
N LEU A 207 14.40 -3.88 -1.08
CA LEU A 207 14.91 -2.55 -0.74
C LEU A 207 15.96 -2.08 -1.77
N ILE A 208 16.86 -2.94 -2.20
CA ILE A 208 17.85 -2.63 -3.24
C ILE A 208 17.16 -2.39 -4.59
N LEU A 209 16.22 -3.24 -4.98
CA LEU A 209 15.45 -3.07 -6.23
C LEU A 209 14.66 -1.75 -6.21
N THR A 210 14.11 -1.34 -5.05
CA THR A 210 13.47 -0.03 -4.93
C THR A 210 14.46 1.10 -5.17
N ALA A 211 15.65 1.05 -4.55
CA ALA A 211 16.68 2.08 -4.73
C ALA A 211 17.17 2.15 -6.18
N LEU A 212 17.38 1.01 -6.84
CA LEU A 212 17.73 0.95 -8.26
C LEU A 212 16.63 1.52 -9.16
N SER A 213 15.36 1.26 -8.80
CA SER A 213 14.21 1.80 -9.55
C SER A 213 14.08 3.32 -9.37
N VAL A 214 14.35 3.85 -8.18
CA VAL A 214 14.39 5.30 -7.91
C VAL A 214 15.54 5.94 -8.70
N ALA A 215 16.70 5.32 -8.74
CA ALA A 215 17.81 5.77 -9.57
C ALA A 215 17.44 5.74 -11.06
N GLY A 216 16.80 4.67 -11.54
CA GLY A 216 16.29 4.57 -12.90
C GLY A 216 15.31 5.68 -13.26
N LEU A 217 14.42 6.06 -12.33
CA LEU A 217 13.52 7.20 -12.50
C LEU A 217 14.31 8.51 -12.64
N ALA A 218 15.28 8.74 -11.76
CA ALA A 218 16.11 9.94 -11.77
C ALA A 218 16.87 10.14 -13.08
N PHE A 219 17.28 9.05 -13.75
CA PHE A 219 18.04 9.09 -15.01
C PHE A 219 17.21 8.77 -16.25
N SER A 220 15.89 8.70 -16.15
CA SER A 220 15.00 8.32 -17.26
C SER A 220 14.94 9.36 -18.40
N SER A 221 15.09 10.65 -18.07
CA SER A 221 15.13 11.76 -19.04
C SER A 221 15.76 12.99 -18.39
N GLU A 222 16.19 13.97 -19.20
CA GLU A 222 16.75 15.24 -18.69
C GLU A 222 15.74 16.00 -17.82
N THR A 223 14.47 16.01 -18.21
CA THR A 223 13.39 16.63 -17.43
C THR A 223 13.16 15.90 -16.10
N ALA A 224 13.16 14.57 -16.12
CA ALA A 224 13.04 13.77 -14.89
C ALA A 224 14.24 13.97 -13.97
N GLN A 225 15.45 14.08 -14.49
CA GLN A 225 16.67 14.36 -13.72
C GLN A 225 16.58 15.73 -13.02
N ARG A 226 16.16 16.75 -13.77
CA ARG A 226 15.93 18.09 -13.21
C ARG A 226 14.87 18.08 -12.12
N ASP A 227 13.72 17.49 -12.38
CA ASP A 227 12.61 17.46 -11.45
C ASP A 227 12.98 16.65 -10.20
N PHE A 228 13.72 15.53 -10.37
CA PHE A 228 14.23 14.74 -9.26
C PHE A 228 15.22 15.53 -8.39
N ALA A 229 16.13 16.30 -8.99
CA ALA A 229 17.03 17.16 -8.24
C ALA A 229 16.28 18.23 -7.42
N LEU A 230 15.18 18.78 -7.96
CA LEU A 230 14.32 19.73 -7.24
C LEU A 230 13.62 19.08 -6.04
N LEU A 231 13.24 17.78 -6.11
CA LEU A 231 12.64 17.08 -4.98
C LEU A 231 13.58 16.93 -3.78
N PHE A 232 14.89 16.83 -4.02
CA PHE A 232 15.90 16.72 -2.96
C PHE A 232 16.44 18.06 -2.48
N ASN A 233 16.24 19.12 -3.23
CA ASN A 233 16.77 20.44 -2.86
C ASN A 233 15.96 21.05 -1.72
N GLY A 234 16.44 20.85 -0.48
CA GLY A 234 15.80 21.37 0.73
C GLY A 234 14.57 20.59 1.24
N SER A 235 14.29 19.42 0.68
CA SER A 235 13.13 18.63 1.07
C SER A 235 13.43 17.71 2.25
N ILE A 236 12.92 18.07 3.43
CA ILE A 236 13.01 17.25 4.65
C ILE A 236 12.42 15.84 4.41
N THR A 237 11.31 15.73 3.68
CA THR A 237 10.60 14.46 3.47
C THR A 237 11.38 13.51 2.57
N ALA A 238 12.14 14.02 1.58
CA ALA A 238 13.04 13.21 0.78
C ALA A 238 14.20 12.65 1.62
N TYR A 239 14.78 13.46 2.51
CA TYR A 239 15.79 12.98 3.46
C TYR A 239 15.23 11.96 4.44
N LEU A 240 14.03 12.17 4.99
CA LEU A 240 13.35 11.19 5.85
C LEU A 240 13.12 9.85 5.14
N THR A 241 12.76 9.88 3.85
CA THR A 241 12.64 8.67 3.03
C THR A 241 13.95 7.89 2.99
N GLY A 242 15.07 8.58 2.72
CA GLY A 242 16.40 7.98 2.67
C GLY A 242 16.85 7.41 4.02
N ILE A 243 16.64 8.16 5.11
CA ILE A 243 16.98 7.73 6.47
C ILE A 243 16.17 6.48 6.84
N CYS A 244 14.87 6.49 6.62
CA CYS A 244 14.02 5.32 6.89
C CYS A 244 14.44 4.10 6.06
N TRP A 245 14.81 4.30 4.79
CA TRP A 245 15.33 3.23 3.93
C TRP A 245 16.63 2.63 4.49
N ILE A 246 17.61 3.47 4.90
CA ILE A 246 18.87 3.02 5.50
C ILE A 246 18.61 2.22 6.77
N ILE A 247 17.78 2.75 7.69
CA ILE A 247 17.43 2.06 8.93
C ILE A 247 16.77 0.72 8.65
N ALA A 248 15.82 0.67 7.72
CA ALA A 248 15.14 -0.57 7.33
C ALA A 248 16.13 -1.60 6.77
N LEU A 249 17.04 -1.15 5.90
CA LEU A 249 18.08 -2.01 5.31
C LEU A 249 19.02 -2.56 6.39
N VAL A 250 19.53 -1.72 7.28
CA VAL A 250 20.42 -2.13 8.37
C VAL A 250 19.71 -3.10 9.32
N CYS A 251 18.48 -2.79 9.73
CA CYS A 251 17.70 -3.67 10.60
C CYS A 251 17.37 -5.02 9.95
N SER A 252 17.28 -5.09 8.61
CA SER A 252 17.02 -6.35 7.88
C SER A 252 18.13 -7.39 8.04
N PHE A 253 19.34 -6.97 8.39
CA PHE A 253 20.47 -7.87 8.69
C PHE A 253 20.43 -8.44 10.11
N SER A 254 19.65 -7.84 11.03
CA SER A 254 19.58 -8.24 12.43
C SER A 254 18.29 -9.03 12.70
N SER A 255 18.42 -10.35 12.88
CA SER A 255 17.28 -11.24 13.03
C SER A 255 16.82 -11.49 14.46
N LYS A 256 17.73 -11.38 15.45
CA LYS A 256 17.48 -11.88 16.81
C LYS A 256 17.03 -10.82 17.82
N ASN A 257 17.24 -9.55 17.55
CA ASN A 257 16.92 -8.49 18.50
C ASN A 257 15.53 -7.92 18.25
N HIS A 258 14.59 -8.20 19.13
CA HIS A 258 13.21 -7.73 19.03
C HIS A 258 13.08 -6.20 18.93
N ARG A 259 13.93 -5.43 19.60
CA ARG A 259 13.94 -3.96 19.50
C ARG A 259 14.32 -3.50 18.10
N LEU A 260 15.29 -4.17 17.47
CA LEU A 260 15.69 -3.87 16.09
C LEU A 260 14.63 -4.30 15.08
N GLN A 261 13.88 -5.38 15.35
CA GLN A 261 12.73 -5.75 14.52
C GLN A 261 11.64 -4.67 14.54
N TRP A 262 11.30 -4.14 15.73
CA TRP A 262 10.36 -3.02 15.86
C TRP A 262 10.84 -1.78 15.11
N LEU A 263 12.11 -1.40 15.33
CA LEU A 263 12.71 -0.26 14.64
C LEU A 263 12.68 -0.45 13.12
N GLY A 264 13.01 -1.66 12.64
CA GLY A 264 12.99 -2.00 11.23
C GLY A 264 11.59 -1.91 10.61
N VAL A 265 10.56 -2.38 11.31
CA VAL A 265 9.17 -2.30 10.82
C VAL A 265 8.68 -0.85 10.79
N LEU A 266 8.95 -0.07 11.84
CA LEU A 266 8.60 1.35 11.86
C LEU A 266 9.31 2.11 10.73
N ALA A 267 10.59 1.80 10.50
CA ALA A 267 11.37 2.38 9.41
C ALA A 267 10.82 1.97 8.04
N LEU A 268 10.37 0.72 7.86
CA LEU A 268 9.73 0.26 6.62
C LEU A 268 8.41 0.99 6.35
N ILE A 269 7.57 1.13 7.37
CA ILE A 269 6.31 1.90 7.26
C ILE A 269 6.63 3.35 6.88
N GLY A 270 7.55 3.99 7.61
CA GLY A 270 7.99 5.35 7.33
C GLY A 270 8.56 5.49 5.92
N PHE A 271 9.48 4.60 5.51
CA PHE A 271 10.03 4.57 4.15
C PHE A 271 8.94 4.47 3.08
N GLY A 272 8.05 3.47 3.21
CA GLY A 272 7.00 3.25 2.23
C GLY A 272 6.01 4.41 2.13
N TRP A 273 5.70 5.07 3.25
CA TRP A 273 4.78 6.20 3.29
C TRP A 273 5.44 7.50 2.80
N TRP A 274 6.66 7.84 3.28
CA TRP A 274 7.37 9.03 2.84
C TRP A 274 7.75 8.97 1.36
N LEU A 275 8.08 7.79 0.83
CA LEU A 275 8.32 7.64 -0.61
C LEU A 275 7.09 8.03 -1.44
N ARG A 276 5.89 7.64 -0.99
CA ARG A 276 4.64 8.04 -1.65
C ARG A 276 4.35 9.53 -1.48
N TRP A 277 4.68 10.08 -0.32
CA TRP A 277 4.59 11.52 -0.12
C TRP A 277 5.44 12.29 -1.12
N VAL A 278 6.71 11.91 -1.28
CA VAL A 278 7.62 12.53 -2.25
C VAL A 278 7.09 12.38 -3.67
N LEU A 279 6.66 11.19 -4.05
CA LEU A 279 6.16 10.92 -5.40
C LEU A 279 4.82 11.61 -5.70
N VAL A 280 3.93 11.73 -4.72
CA VAL A 280 2.58 12.29 -4.94
C VAL A 280 2.55 13.79 -4.62
N ILE A 281 2.81 14.17 -3.39
CA ILE A 281 2.65 15.56 -2.94
C ILE A 281 3.76 16.45 -3.53
N GLN A 282 5.03 16.10 -3.32
CA GLN A 282 6.13 16.96 -3.74
C GLN A 282 6.26 17.07 -5.25
N THR A 283 5.98 16.01 -6.00
CA THR A 283 5.97 16.11 -7.46
C THR A 283 4.93 17.13 -7.95
N GLN A 284 3.82 17.33 -7.23
CA GLN A 284 2.83 18.33 -7.58
C GLN A 284 3.29 19.77 -7.32
N THR A 285 4.20 19.97 -6.37
CA THR A 285 4.73 21.32 -6.09
C THR A 285 5.71 21.83 -7.13
N ILE A 286 6.27 20.95 -7.98
CA ILE A 286 7.15 21.35 -9.08
C ILE A 286 6.34 22.15 -10.11
N ALA A 287 6.80 23.34 -10.43
CA ALA A 287 6.17 24.20 -11.43
C ALA A 287 6.18 23.58 -12.83
N LYS A 288 5.07 23.65 -13.55
CA LYS A 288 4.95 23.17 -14.94
C LYS A 288 5.03 24.30 -15.97
N THR A 289 4.23 25.34 -15.77
CA THR A 289 3.98 26.40 -16.73
C THR A 289 4.27 27.78 -16.17
N ASN A 290 4.61 27.86 -14.91
CA ASN A 290 4.95 29.07 -14.18
C ASN A 290 6.36 28.95 -13.59
N VAL A 291 6.99 30.09 -13.31
CA VAL A 291 8.33 30.15 -12.68
C VAL A 291 8.26 29.81 -11.18
N LEU A 292 7.10 29.97 -10.57
CA LEU A 292 6.86 29.77 -9.15
C LEU A 292 6.43 28.34 -8.85
N GLN A 293 6.94 27.80 -7.75
CA GLN A 293 6.48 26.50 -7.25
C GLN A 293 5.00 26.57 -6.82
N ASN A 294 4.26 25.49 -7.03
CA ASN A 294 2.88 25.40 -6.56
C ASN A 294 2.89 25.32 -5.03
N PRO A 295 2.15 26.19 -4.33
CA PRO A 295 2.16 26.21 -2.87
C PRO A 295 1.46 24.96 -2.31
N TYR A 296 2.09 24.36 -1.32
CA TYR A 296 1.47 23.39 -0.44
C TYR A 296 1.85 23.70 1.00
N HIS A 297 0.86 24.06 1.81
CA HIS A 297 1.04 24.31 3.23
C HIS A 297 0.44 23.16 4.01
N PHE A 298 1.31 22.43 4.71
CA PHE A 298 0.87 21.32 5.56
C PHE A 298 0.33 21.88 6.87
N ASP A 299 -0.95 21.65 7.14
CA ASP A 299 -1.58 21.95 8.41
C ASP A 299 -1.83 20.67 9.22
N TRP A 300 -1.32 20.65 10.44
CA TRP A 300 -1.49 19.51 11.37
C TRP A 300 -2.92 19.30 11.82
N LEU A 301 -3.71 20.35 11.92
CA LEU A 301 -5.08 20.33 12.42
C LEU A 301 -6.13 20.27 11.30
N ALA A 302 -5.72 20.36 10.05
CA ALA A 302 -6.62 20.24 8.93
C ALA A 302 -7.03 18.77 8.69
N VAL A 303 -8.26 18.56 8.26
CA VAL A 303 -8.78 17.24 7.90
C VAL A 303 -8.09 16.68 6.66
N ASP A 304 -7.73 17.54 5.73
CA ASP A 304 -6.93 17.25 4.53
C ASP A 304 -5.41 17.34 4.77
N GLY A 305 -4.99 17.38 6.02
CA GLY A 305 -3.61 17.45 6.47
C GLY A 305 -3.29 16.37 7.51
N GLY A 306 -2.76 16.80 8.67
CA GLY A 306 -2.30 15.89 9.74
C GLY A 306 -3.40 15.04 10.34
N LEU A 307 -4.60 15.60 10.59
CA LEU A 307 -5.72 14.82 11.14
C LEU A 307 -6.16 13.71 10.18
N GLY A 308 -6.17 13.96 8.87
CA GLY A 308 -6.49 12.95 7.87
C GLY A 308 -5.50 11.78 7.88
N ILE A 309 -4.20 12.08 8.00
CA ILE A 309 -3.17 11.04 8.10
C ILE A 309 -3.39 10.20 9.35
N VAL A 310 -3.50 10.86 10.51
CA VAL A 310 -3.66 10.17 11.81
C VAL A 310 -4.95 9.35 11.85
N SER A 311 -6.06 9.83 11.28
CA SER A 311 -7.33 9.11 11.26
C SER A 311 -7.25 7.80 10.48
N ILE A 312 -6.57 7.79 9.33
CA ILE A 312 -6.41 6.57 8.51
C ILE A 312 -5.46 5.56 9.17
N PHE A 313 -4.34 6.01 9.75
CA PHE A 313 -3.49 5.12 10.54
C PHE A 313 -4.21 4.63 11.80
N GLY A 314 -4.99 5.48 12.46
CA GLY A 314 -5.86 5.11 13.59
C GLY A 314 -6.88 4.03 13.21
N LEU A 315 -7.52 4.16 12.04
CA LEU A 315 -8.40 3.14 11.49
C LEU A 315 -7.65 1.81 11.27
N ALA A 316 -6.45 1.84 10.71
CA ALA A 316 -5.64 0.64 10.52
C ALA A 316 -5.33 -0.06 11.85
N VAL A 317 -5.00 0.71 12.89
CA VAL A 317 -4.78 0.17 14.25
C VAL A 317 -6.07 -0.43 14.81
N LEU A 318 -7.21 0.26 14.71
CA LEU A 318 -8.51 -0.25 15.19
C LEU A 318 -8.90 -1.56 14.51
N VAL A 319 -8.78 -1.63 13.18
CA VAL A 319 -9.04 -2.85 12.42
C VAL A 319 -8.07 -3.96 12.85
N THR A 320 -6.79 -3.66 13.02
CA THR A 320 -5.79 -4.63 13.49
C THR A 320 -6.14 -5.21 14.85
N VAL A 321 -6.52 -4.36 15.81
CA VAL A 321 -6.91 -4.78 17.17
C VAL A 321 -8.18 -5.63 17.12
N GLY A 322 -9.22 -5.18 16.39
CA GLY A 322 -10.49 -5.91 16.29
C GLY A 322 -10.31 -7.28 15.64
N VAL A 323 -9.58 -7.34 14.54
CA VAL A 323 -9.28 -8.61 13.84
C VAL A 323 -8.36 -9.50 14.69
N GLY A 324 -7.39 -8.92 15.40
CA GLY A 324 -6.52 -9.65 16.32
C GLY A 324 -7.32 -10.35 17.45
N GLN A 325 -8.36 -9.70 17.97
CA GLN A 325 -9.28 -10.32 18.93
C GLN A 325 -10.03 -11.50 18.30
N ILE A 326 -10.54 -11.37 17.08
CA ILE A 326 -11.22 -12.46 16.38
C ILE A 326 -10.27 -13.65 16.18
N ILE A 327 -9.04 -13.39 15.74
CA ILE A 327 -8.02 -14.44 15.56
C ILE A 327 -7.74 -15.13 16.91
N SER A 328 -7.58 -14.37 17.99
CA SER A 328 -7.31 -14.95 19.30
C SER A 328 -8.44 -15.88 19.78
N LEU A 329 -9.70 -15.52 19.50
CA LEU A 329 -10.87 -16.36 19.84
C LEU A 329 -10.94 -17.63 18.97
N THR A 330 -10.40 -17.60 17.75
CA THR A 330 -10.41 -18.76 16.85
C THR A 330 -9.22 -19.69 17.06
N THR A 331 -8.11 -19.22 17.63
CA THR A 331 -6.84 -19.94 17.79
C THR A 331 -6.44 -20.19 19.25
N GLN A 332 -7.26 -19.80 20.26
CA GLN A 332 -6.90 -20.04 21.66
C GLN A 332 -6.67 -21.54 21.87
N GLN A 333 -5.41 -21.89 22.13
CA GLN A 333 -5.05 -23.19 22.67
C GLN A 333 -5.53 -23.25 24.12
N GLU A 334 -6.15 -24.35 24.50
CA GLU A 334 -6.32 -24.69 25.92
C GLU A 334 -4.95 -24.58 26.59
N LYS A 335 -4.88 -23.68 27.59
CA LYS A 335 -3.77 -23.66 28.52
C LYS A 335 -3.94 -24.78 29.52
#